data_2460105c84caac2e991b395d76346842
#
_entry.id   2460105c84caac2e991b395d76346842
#
_cell.length_a   1.000
_cell.length_b   1.000
_cell.length_c   1.000
_cell.angle_alpha   90.00
_cell.angle_beta   90.00
_cell.angle_gamma   90.00
#
_symmetry.space_group_name_H-M   'P 1'
#
loop_
_entity.id
_entity.type
_entity.pdbx_description
1 polymer ?
#
loop_
_entity_poly.entity_id
_entity_poly.type
_entity_poly.pdbx_seq_one_letter_code
_entity_poly.pdbx_strand_id
1 'polypeptide(L)'
;MPYMREGALKVSDHWVRSPLTNINRACQQCHHYPEQEILKRVETIQDRHYALLTRAGNALVDMLDAIKAAKQANATEAQLAPILELQRQAQWCLDFVAAENSMGFHALQELARILGESIDMSRQAQLAAASLKVTLAQAAPAGVR
;
A
#
# COMPACT_ATOMS: atom_id res chain seq x y z
N MET A 1 24.85 -3.46 8.97
CA MET A 1 24.79 -4.83 9.52
C MET A 1 25.69 -4.85 10.74
N PRO A 2 25.26 -5.43 11.86
CA PRO A 2 26.12 -5.57 13.05
C PRO A 2 27.26 -6.54 12.77
N TYR A 3 28.28 -6.47 13.60
CA TYR A 3 29.40 -7.42 13.56
C TYR A 3 29.25 -8.46 14.67
N MET A 4 29.67 -9.66 14.37
CA MET A 4 29.82 -10.74 15.34
C MET A 4 31.28 -11.25 15.37
N ARG A 5 31.65 -12.02 16.38
CA ARG A 5 32.96 -12.66 16.48
C ARG A 5 32.81 -14.17 16.26
N GLU A 6 33.64 -14.70 15.36
CA GLU A 6 33.86 -16.12 15.19
C GLU A 6 35.34 -16.42 15.55
N GLY A 7 35.58 -16.89 16.74
CA GLY A 7 36.94 -17.01 17.28
C GLY A 7 37.64 -15.64 17.36
N ALA A 8 38.79 -15.51 16.68
CA ALA A 8 39.54 -14.25 16.59
C ALA A 8 39.03 -13.30 15.48
N LEU A 9 38.16 -13.77 14.58
CA LEU A 9 37.70 -12.99 13.45
C LEU A 9 36.49 -12.13 13.79
N LYS A 10 36.49 -10.90 13.27
CA LYS A 10 35.34 -10.00 13.26
C LYS A 10 34.66 -10.11 11.89
N VAL A 11 33.48 -10.70 11.86
CA VAL A 11 32.71 -10.92 10.63
C VAL A 11 31.38 -10.16 10.70
N SER A 12 30.81 -9.84 9.53
CA SER A 12 29.45 -9.26 9.48
C SER A 12 28.44 -10.33 9.89
N ASP A 13 27.46 -9.94 10.69
CA ASP A 13 26.34 -10.82 11.06
C ASP A 13 25.39 -10.96 9.87
N HIS A 14 25.42 -12.10 9.21
CA HIS A 14 24.58 -12.42 8.05
C HIS A 14 23.28 -13.15 8.44
N TRP A 15 22.98 -13.27 9.69
CA TRP A 15 21.71 -13.84 10.11
C TRP A 15 20.57 -12.89 9.74
N VAL A 16 19.78 -13.29 8.74
CA VAL A 16 18.62 -12.55 8.23
C VAL A 16 17.50 -12.58 9.27
N ARG A 17 17.36 -11.50 10.01
CA ARG A 17 16.31 -11.29 11.02
C ARG A 17 15.96 -9.82 11.11
N SER A 18 14.80 -9.51 11.70
CA SER A 18 14.45 -8.12 11.98
C SER A 18 15.49 -7.47 12.91
N PRO A 19 16.01 -6.28 12.59
CA PRO A 19 16.87 -5.51 13.50
C PRO A 19 16.22 -5.25 14.86
N LEU A 20 14.89 -5.22 14.94
CA LEU A 20 14.13 -5.01 16.19
C LEU A 20 14.32 -6.13 17.20
N THR A 21 14.68 -7.34 16.77
CA THR A 21 15.00 -8.45 17.68
C THR A 21 16.41 -8.34 18.28
N ASN A 22 17.18 -7.32 17.88
CA ASN A 22 18.58 -7.16 18.26
C ASN A 22 19.01 -5.68 18.21
N ILE A 23 18.22 -4.80 18.83
CA ILE A 23 18.37 -3.33 18.76
C ILE A 23 19.74 -2.90 19.26
N ASN A 24 20.21 -3.49 20.36
CA ASN A 24 21.52 -3.17 20.97
C ASN A 24 22.70 -3.37 20.00
N ARG A 25 22.62 -4.36 19.12
CA ARG A 25 23.68 -4.66 18.13
C ARG A 25 23.41 -4.03 16.75
N ALA A 26 22.15 -3.88 16.38
CA ALA A 26 21.77 -3.36 15.07
C ALA A 26 21.70 -1.83 15.05
N CYS A 27 21.16 -1.21 16.09
CA CYS A 27 20.85 0.23 16.11
C CYS A 27 21.79 1.00 17.02
N GLN A 28 22.06 0.51 18.25
CA GLN A 28 22.84 1.23 19.26
C GLN A 28 24.34 1.30 18.96
N GLN A 29 24.80 0.68 17.87
CA GLN A 29 26.18 0.92 17.38
C GLN A 29 26.37 2.38 16.94
N CYS A 30 25.30 3.05 16.50
CA CYS A 30 25.33 4.44 16.03
C CYS A 30 24.35 5.33 16.80
N HIS A 31 23.27 4.79 17.35
CA HIS A 31 22.23 5.53 18.07
C HIS A 31 22.38 5.34 19.59
N HIS A 32 22.69 6.42 20.31
CA HIS A 32 22.93 6.39 21.77
C HIS A 32 21.67 6.65 22.60
N TYR A 33 20.51 6.18 22.10
CA TYR A 33 19.23 6.25 22.80
C TYR A 33 18.94 4.94 23.53
N PRO A 34 18.11 4.96 24.59
CA PRO A 34 17.60 3.74 25.20
C PRO A 34 16.91 2.83 24.19
N GLU A 35 17.07 1.53 24.36
CA GLU A 35 16.50 0.52 23.44
C GLU A 35 14.98 0.69 23.26
N GLN A 36 14.26 0.97 24.35
CA GLN A 36 12.83 1.21 24.35
C GLN A 36 12.42 2.44 23.53
N GLU A 37 13.24 3.48 23.53
CA GLU A 37 12.97 4.68 22.72
C GLU A 37 13.15 4.39 21.22
N ILE A 38 14.20 3.66 20.86
CA ILE A 38 14.43 3.23 19.47
C ILE A 38 13.28 2.34 18.99
N LEU A 39 12.88 1.35 19.79
CA LEU A 39 11.76 0.45 19.49
C LEU A 39 10.48 1.25 19.23
N LYS A 40 10.09 2.11 20.17
CA LYS A 40 8.88 2.93 20.06
C LYS A 40 8.88 3.82 18.82
N ARG A 41 10.04 4.33 18.42
CA ARG A 41 10.17 5.14 17.21
C ARG A 41 9.90 4.32 15.94
N VAL A 42 10.45 3.10 15.88
CA VAL A 42 10.21 2.19 14.75
C VAL A 42 8.73 1.77 14.68
N GLU A 43 8.17 1.36 15.82
CA GLU A 43 6.74 0.99 15.91
C GLU A 43 5.84 2.14 15.44
N THR A 44 6.11 3.38 15.89
CA THR A 44 5.33 4.55 15.44
C THR A 44 5.38 4.74 13.92
N ILE A 45 6.53 4.50 13.28
CA ILE A 45 6.68 4.59 11.82
C ILE A 45 5.86 3.48 11.14
N GLN A 46 6.00 2.26 11.61
CA GLN A 46 5.32 1.09 11.05
C GLN A 46 3.81 1.17 11.23
N ASP A 47 3.31 1.62 12.38
CA ASP A 47 1.88 1.80 12.64
C ASP A 47 1.26 2.85 11.70
N ARG A 48 1.94 3.97 11.48
CA ARG A 48 1.49 5.00 10.53
C ARG A 48 1.46 4.48 9.10
N HIS A 49 2.50 3.73 8.72
CA HIS A 49 2.56 3.10 7.41
C HIS A 49 1.42 2.10 7.22
N TYR A 50 1.20 1.21 8.18
CA TYR A 50 0.13 0.22 8.14
C TYR A 50 -1.26 0.85 8.06
N ALA A 51 -1.49 1.91 8.81
CA ALA A 51 -2.75 2.67 8.74
C ALA A 51 -2.99 3.26 7.34
N LEU A 52 -1.95 3.79 6.70
CA LEU A 52 -2.06 4.33 5.34
C LEU A 52 -2.23 3.22 4.29
N LEU A 53 -1.50 2.11 4.41
CA LEU A 53 -1.64 0.93 3.56
C LEU A 53 -3.07 0.38 3.63
N THR A 54 -3.64 0.28 4.82
CA THR A 54 -5.02 -0.15 5.02
C THR A 54 -6.01 0.79 4.34
N ARG A 55 -5.80 2.09 4.42
CA ARG A 55 -6.64 3.09 3.73
C ARG A 55 -6.56 2.94 2.21
N ALA A 56 -5.37 2.70 1.66
CA ALA A 56 -5.19 2.46 0.23
C ALA A 56 -5.90 1.17 -0.21
N GLY A 57 -5.75 0.09 0.55
CA GLY A 57 -6.47 -1.16 0.30
C GLY A 57 -7.99 -1.00 0.31
N ASN A 58 -8.54 -0.26 1.28
CA ASN A 58 -9.97 0.02 1.33
C ASN A 58 -10.45 0.86 0.13
N ALA A 59 -9.66 1.87 -0.28
CA ALA A 59 -9.98 2.66 -1.47
C ALA A 59 -10.01 1.80 -2.75
N LEU A 60 -9.10 0.84 -2.84
CA LEU A 60 -9.03 -0.10 -3.96
C LEU A 60 -10.23 -1.05 -3.97
N VAL A 61 -10.65 -1.57 -2.81
CA VAL A 61 -11.85 -2.41 -2.69
C VAL A 61 -13.11 -1.63 -3.12
N ASP A 62 -13.30 -0.41 -2.63
CA ASP A 62 -14.43 0.45 -3.02
C ASP A 62 -14.47 0.68 -4.55
N MET A 63 -13.30 0.89 -5.17
CA MET A 63 -13.17 1.03 -6.63
C MET A 63 -13.58 -0.26 -7.35
N LEU A 64 -13.12 -1.42 -6.90
CA LEU A 64 -13.44 -2.72 -7.49
C LEU A 64 -14.95 -2.99 -7.44
N ASP A 65 -15.58 -2.65 -6.33
CA ASP A 65 -17.03 -2.78 -6.18
C ASP A 65 -17.80 -1.84 -7.14
N ALA A 66 -17.32 -0.61 -7.32
CA ALA A 66 -17.90 0.31 -8.30
C ALA A 66 -17.75 -0.20 -9.74
N ILE A 67 -16.57 -0.73 -10.10
CA ILE A 67 -16.32 -1.34 -11.42
C ILE A 67 -17.23 -2.54 -11.64
N LYS A 68 -17.36 -3.41 -10.64
CA LYS A 68 -18.28 -4.56 -10.67
C LYS A 68 -19.72 -4.11 -10.91
N ALA A 69 -20.17 -3.07 -10.21
CA ALA A 69 -21.51 -2.52 -10.39
C ALA A 69 -21.75 -1.92 -11.79
N ALA A 70 -20.74 -1.25 -12.38
CA ALA A 70 -20.80 -0.76 -13.75
C ALA A 70 -20.89 -1.90 -14.78
N LYS A 71 -20.10 -2.98 -14.58
CA LYS A 71 -20.20 -4.19 -15.42
C LYS A 71 -21.59 -4.83 -15.35
N GLN A 72 -22.18 -4.92 -14.17
CA GLN A 72 -23.54 -5.44 -13.98
C GLN A 72 -24.61 -4.56 -14.64
N ALA A 73 -24.33 -3.27 -14.83
CA ALA A 73 -25.16 -2.35 -15.59
C ALA A 73 -24.91 -2.39 -17.12
N ASN A 74 -24.24 -3.43 -17.62
CA ASN A 74 -23.88 -3.66 -19.01
C ASN A 74 -22.91 -2.61 -19.62
N ALA A 75 -21.99 -2.08 -18.82
CA ALA A 75 -20.90 -1.28 -19.34
C ALA A 75 -20.05 -2.08 -20.33
N THR A 76 -19.77 -1.51 -21.50
CA THR A 76 -18.93 -2.14 -22.51
C THR A 76 -17.46 -2.11 -22.14
N GLU A 77 -16.65 -2.99 -22.72
CA GLU A 77 -15.19 -3.00 -22.51
C GLU A 77 -14.54 -1.66 -22.87
N ALA A 78 -14.98 -1.02 -23.95
CA ALA A 78 -14.47 0.28 -24.37
C ALA A 78 -14.76 1.38 -23.34
N GLN A 79 -15.93 1.35 -22.69
CA GLN A 79 -16.30 2.29 -21.63
C GLN A 79 -15.50 2.04 -20.33
N LEU A 80 -15.16 0.79 -20.07
CA LEU A 80 -14.40 0.40 -18.89
C LEU A 80 -12.88 0.57 -19.05
N ALA A 81 -12.36 0.58 -20.28
CA ALA A 81 -10.92 0.57 -20.54
C ALA A 81 -10.13 1.65 -19.77
N PRO A 82 -10.52 2.95 -19.76
CA PRO A 82 -9.81 3.98 -19.01
C PRO A 82 -9.90 3.76 -17.48
N ILE A 83 -11.00 3.21 -17.00
CA ILE A 83 -11.22 2.90 -15.58
C ILE A 83 -10.32 1.74 -15.14
N LEU A 84 -10.22 0.71 -15.97
CA LEU A 84 -9.36 -0.45 -15.72
C LEU A 84 -7.87 -0.09 -15.80
N GLU A 85 -7.49 0.92 -16.57
CA GLU A 85 -6.13 1.44 -16.57
C GLU A 85 -5.77 2.05 -15.22
N LEU A 86 -6.62 2.92 -14.67
CA LEU A 86 -6.45 3.47 -13.33
C LEU A 86 -6.42 2.38 -12.25
N GLN A 87 -7.27 1.36 -12.40
CA GLN A 87 -7.29 0.21 -11.48
C GLN A 87 -5.95 -0.53 -11.49
N ARG A 88 -5.36 -0.81 -12.65
CA ARG A 88 -4.05 -1.49 -12.74
C ARG A 88 -2.94 -0.67 -12.10
N GLN A 89 -2.92 0.63 -12.34
CA GLN A 89 -1.92 1.53 -11.77
C GLN A 89 -2.06 1.63 -10.25
N ALA A 90 -3.29 1.79 -9.74
CA ALA A 90 -3.57 1.83 -8.31
C ALA A 90 -3.17 0.52 -7.60
N GLN A 91 -3.52 -0.62 -8.21
CA GLN A 91 -3.15 -1.95 -7.70
C GLN A 91 -1.63 -2.11 -7.66
N TRP A 92 -0.94 -1.75 -8.75
CA TRP A 92 0.51 -1.86 -8.81
C TRP A 92 1.20 -1.04 -7.71
N CYS A 93 0.75 0.19 -7.45
CA CYS A 93 1.26 1.03 -6.37
C CYS A 93 1.05 0.39 -4.99
N LEU A 94 -0.13 -0.18 -4.74
CA LEU A 94 -0.44 -0.86 -3.48
C LEU A 94 0.45 -2.09 -3.30
N ASP A 95 0.54 -2.96 -4.32
CA ASP A 95 1.30 -4.20 -4.28
C ASP A 95 2.80 -3.94 -4.11
N PHE A 96 3.33 -2.91 -4.77
CA PHE A 96 4.71 -2.48 -4.61
C PHE A 96 5.04 -2.14 -3.16
N VAL A 97 4.17 -1.36 -2.51
CA VAL A 97 4.37 -0.96 -1.11
C VAL A 97 4.12 -2.13 -0.15
N ALA A 98 3.12 -2.97 -0.43
CA ALA A 98 2.82 -4.14 0.39
C ALA A 98 3.94 -5.20 0.38
N ALA A 99 4.70 -5.28 -0.72
CA ALA A 99 5.85 -6.19 -0.85
C ALA A 99 7.11 -5.71 -0.12
N GLU A 100 7.15 -4.45 0.36
CA GLU A 100 8.30 -3.88 1.04
C GLU A 100 8.37 -4.43 2.49
N ASN A 101 9.51 -5.02 2.85
CA ASN A 101 9.66 -5.82 4.07
C ASN A 101 10.00 -5.04 5.34
N SER A 102 10.21 -3.72 5.26
CA SER A 102 10.48 -2.89 6.44
C SER A 102 9.23 -2.25 7.06
N MET A 103 8.07 -2.45 6.46
CA MET A 103 6.81 -1.82 6.86
C MET A 103 6.93 -0.28 6.92
N GLY A 104 7.55 0.31 5.90
CA GLY A 104 7.71 1.75 5.78
C GLY A 104 8.96 2.33 6.44
N PHE A 105 9.73 1.56 7.18
CA PHE A 105 10.86 2.10 7.94
C PHE A 105 12.01 2.60 7.04
N HIS A 106 12.27 1.94 5.91
CA HIS A 106 13.38 2.30 5.02
C HIS A 106 13.13 3.59 4.24
N ALA A 107 11.90 3.86 3.84
CA ALA A 107 11.56 4.97 2.95
C ALA A 107 10.15 5.53 3.20
N LEU A 108 9.84 5.88 4.46
CA LEU A 108 8.49 6.26 4.89
C LEU A 108 7.83 7.32 4.00
N GLN A 109 8.57 8.36 3.60
CA GLN A 109 8.03 9.45 2.79
C GLN A 109 7.66 9.00 1.38
N GLU A 110 8.53 8.20 0.75
CA GLU A 110 8.30 7.70 -0.60
C GLU A 110 7.16 6.68 -0.65
N LEU A 111 7.11 5.77 0.32
CA LEU A 111 6.01 4.81 0.41
C LEU A 111 4.68 5.49 0.69
N ALA A 112 4.67 6.55 1.51
CA ALA A 112 3.46 7.34 1.74
C ALA A 112 3.00 8.09 0.47
N ARG A 113 3.93 8.59 -0.35
CA ARG A 113 3.63 9.20 -1.65
C ARG A 113 2.98 8.19 -2.60
N ILE A 114 3.57 6.99 -2.73
CA ILE A 114 3.05 5.93 -3.61
C ILE A 114 1.66 5.46 -3.16
N LEU A 115 1.43 5.31 -1.84
CA LEU A 115 0.10 4.98 -1.31
C LEU A 115 -0.91 6.10 -1.54
N GLY A 116 -0.48 7.35 -1.49
CA GLY A 116 -1.29 8.52 -1.85
C GLY A 116 -1.76 8.45 -3.30
N GLU A 117 -0.85 8.13 -4.23
CA GLU A 117 -1.17 7.94 -5.65
C GLU A 117 -2.12 6.76 -5.87
N SER A 118 -1.93 5.64 -5.16
CA SER A 118 -2.85 4.50 -5.20
C SER A 118 -4.26 4.90 -4.77
N ILE A 119 -4.40 5.66 -3.68
CA ILE A 119 -5.69 6.17 -3.20
C ILE A 119 -6.32 7.09 -4.23
N ASP A 120 -5.56 8.01 -4.79
CA ASP A 120 -6.05 9.00 -5.77
C ASP A 120 -6.59 8.32 -7.03
N MET A 121 -5.81 7.41 -7.63
CA MET A 121 -6.23 6.65 -8.80
C MET A 121 -7.44 5.76 -8.49
N SER A 122 -7.49 5.13 -7.31
CA SER A 122 -8.63 4.34 -6.87
C SER A 122 -9.90 5.18 -6.78
N ARG A 123 -9.82 6.38 -6.20
CA ARG A 123 -10.98 7.29 -6.10
C ARG A 123 -11.42 7.86 -7.45
N GLN A 124 -10.48 8.18 -8.33
CA GLN A 124 -10.81 8.60 -9.70
C GLN A 124 -11.55 7.49 -10.46
N ALA A 125 -11.04 6.27 -10.44
CA ALA A 125 -11.67 5.14 -11.09
C ALA A 125 -13.03 4.78 -10.48
N GLN A 126 -13.16 4.84 -9.14
CA GLN A 126 -14.43 4.64 -8.43
C GLN A 126 -15.50 5.64 -8.88
N LEU A 127 -15.17 6.93 -8.93
CA LEU A 127 -16.09 7.99 -9.35
C LEU A 127 -16.48 7.82 -10.83
N ALA A 128 -15.53 7.49 -11.71
CA ALA A 128 -15.80 7.25 -13.13
C ALA A 128 -16.74 6.04 -13.32
N ALA A 129 -16.50 4.94 -12.61
CA ALA A 129 -17.34 3.74 -12.66
C ALA A 129 -18.76 4.01 -12.13
N ALA A 130 -18.88 4.75 -11.02
CA ALA A 130 -20.17 5.14 -10.45
C ALA A 130 -20.97 6.04 -11.41
N SER A 131 -20.34 7.03 -12.02
CA SER A 131 -20.95 7.91 -13.02
C SER A 131 -21.39 7.13 -14.25
N LEU A 132 -20.57 6.22 -14.76
CA LEU A 132 -20.92 5.35 -15.89
C LEU A 132 -22.17 4.51 -15.58
N LYS A 133 -22.23 3.90 -14.41
CA LYS A 133 -23.42 3.13 -13.97
C LYS A 133 -24.68 3.97 -13.99
N VAL A 134 -24.63 5.21 -13.48
CA VAL A 134 -25.80 6.12 -13.49
C VAL A 134 -26.23 6.45 -14.90
N THR A 135 -25.29 6.77 -15.79
CA THR A 135 -25.57 7.08 -17.21
C THR A 135 -26.26 5.90 -17.91
N LEU A 136 -25.76 4.68 -17.69
CA LEU A 136 -26.33 3.47 -18.26
C LEU A 136 -27.75 3.19 -17.75
N ALA A 137 -28.00 3.42 -16.47
CA ALA A 137 -29.34 3.27 -15.89
C ALA A 137 -30.35 4.28 -16.46
N GLN A 138 -29.92 5.50 -16.79
CA GLN A 138 -30.77 6.52 -17.41
C GLN A 138 -31.03 6.26 -18.91
N ALA A 139 -30.07 5.62 -19.60
CA ALA A 139 -30.17 5.26 -21.00
C ALA A 139 -31.00 3.99 -21.24
N ALA A 140 -31.28 3.19 -20.21
CA ALA A 140 -32.11 2.01 -20.31
C ALA A 140 -33.55 2.42 -20.66
N PRO A 141 -34.20 1.87 -21.72
CA PRO A 141 -35.57 2.21 -22.06
C PRO A 141 -36.47 1.88 -20.86
N ALA A 142 -37.38 2.82 -20.52
CA ALA A 142 -38.40 2.59 -19.50
C ALA A 142 -39.17 1.32 -19.86
N GLY A 143 -38.87 0.24 -19.13
CA GLY A 143 -39.45 -1.08 -19.44
C GLY A 143 -40.97 -0.99 -19.53
N VAL A 144 -41.51 -1.52 -20.58
CA VAL A 144 -42.93 -1.84 -20.69
C VAL A 144 -43.25 -2.74 -19.49
N ARG A 145 -44.00 -2.20 -18.54
CA ARG A 145 -44.59 -2.96 -17.41
C ARG A 145 -45.72 -3.85 -17.94
#